data_a3458ff94d37aa80737089179f3ffe08
#
_entry.id   a3458ff94d37aa80737089179f3ffe08
#
_cell.length_a   1.000
_cell.length_b   1.000
_cell.length_c   1.000
_cell.angle_alpha   90.00
_cell.angle_beta   90.00
_cell.angle_gamma   90.00
#
_symmetry.space_group_name_H-M   'P 1'
#
loop_
_entity.id
_entity.type
_entity.pdbx_description
1 polymer ?
#
loop_
_entity_poly.entity_id
_entity_poly.type
_entity_poly.pdbx_seq_one_letter_code
_entity_poly.pdbx_strand_id
1 'polypeptide(L)'
;MPVTKGDCIMKKMWILFLSIILFFGCDFRVSNKSLDVCFKNQTEIDIEITEIWADRGRIGELQDLSFPIAISKNSSKNIKYVNSDFEYSYSLMFKANGKSYRIPRLTEGTIEVYFDEETKKYSAALYVDTILGPEGESYDVIECE
;
A
#
# COMPACT_ATOMS: atom_id res chain seq x y z
N MET A 1 -48.81 -8.32 -45.38
CA MET A 1 -47.76 -7.32 -45.63
C MET A 1 -46.45 -8.02 -45.92
N PRO A 2 -45.78 -7.74 -47.01
CA PRO A 2 -44.50 -8.35 -47.25
C PRO A 2 -43.44 -7.74 -46.32
N VAL A 3 -42.84 -8.56 -45.49
CA VAL A 3 -41.70 -8.18 -44.66
C VAL A 3 -40.55 -7.87 -45.63
N THR A 4 -40.14 -6.61 -45.73
CA THR A 4 -39.06 -6.23 -46.62
C THR A 4 -37.75 -6.81 -46.11
N LYS A 5 -36.90 -7.36 -47.03
CA LYS A 5 -35.61 -7.98 -46.73
C LYS A 5 -34.68 -7.10 -45.84
N GLY A 6 -34.92 -5.77 -45.81
CA GLY A 6 -34.17 -4.81 -45.01
C GLY A 6 -34.40 -4.91 -43.51
N ASP A 7 -35.60 -5.26 -43.08
CA ASP A 7 -35.93 -5.35 -41.66
C ASP A 7 -35.24 -6.54 -40.97
N CYS A 8 -34.99 -7.59 -41.69
CA CYS A 8 -34.32 -8.80 -41.17
C CYS A 8 -32.80 -8.57 -41.03
N ILE A 9 -32.22 -7.74 -41.87
CA ILE A 9 -30.78 -7.42 -41.81
C ILE A 9 -30.49 -6.47 -40.67
N MET A 10 -31.36 -5.46 -40.45
CA MET A 10 -31.19 -4.53 -39.33
C MET A 10 -31.34 -5.23 -37.97
N LYS A 11 -32.32 -6.13 -37.81
CA LYS A 11 -32.44 -6.90 -36.57
C LYS A 11 -31.26 -7.80 -36.31
N LYS A 12 -30.65 -8.41 -37.32
CA LYS A 12 -29.44 -9.23 -37.17
C LYS A 12 -28.22 -8.39 -36.83
N MET A 13 -28.10 -7.20 -37.39
CA MET A 13 -27.04 -6.26 -37.04
C MET A 13 -27.14 -5.77 -35.58
N TRP A 14 -28.36 -5.50 -35.11
CA TRP A 14 -28.57 -5.08 -33.72
C TRP A 14 -28.19 -6.19 -32.71
N ILE A 15 -28.53 -7.43 -33.02
CA ILE A 15 -28.16 -8.58 -32.17
C ILE A 15 -26.64 -8.78 -32.17
N LEU A 16 -25.97 -8.59 -33.29
CA LEU A 16 -24.52 -8.67 -33.39
C LEU A 16 -23.82 -7.52 -32.61
N PHE A 17 -24.40 -6.31 -32.66
CA PHE A 17 -23.89 -5.16 -31.91
C PHE A 17 -24.08 -5.36 -30.40
N LEU A 18 -25.21 -5.89 -29.96
CA LEU A 18 -25.47 -6.20 -28.57
C LEU A 18 -24.54 -7.31 -28.03
N SER A 19 -24.27 -8.33 -28.85
CA SER A 19 -23.34 -9.39 -28.43
C SER A 19 -21.89 -8.91 -28.33
N ILE A 20 -21.46 -7.99 -29.19
CA ILE A 20 -20.13 -7.36 -29.11
C ILE A 20 -19.99 -6.52 -27.82
N ILE A 21 -21.03 -5.78 -27.43
CA ILE A 21 -21.01 -5.01 -26.17
C ILE A 21 -20.96 -5.93 -24.94
N LEU A 22 -21.56 -7.11 -25.00
CA LEU A 22 -21.48 -8.10 -23.94
C LEU A 22 -20.13 -8.82 -23.85
N PHE A 23 -19.36 -8.90 -24.96
CA PHE A 23 -18.02 -9.45 -24.97
C PHE A 23 -16.92 -8.42 -24.60
N PHE A 24 -17.20 -7.11 -24.77
CA PHE A 24 -16.41 -6.05 -24.17
C PHE A 24 -16.91 -5.70 -22.78
N GLY A 25 -17.49 -6.65 -22.06
CA GLY A 25 -17.65 -6.55 -20.64
C GLY A 25 -16.28 -6.20 -20.08
N CYS A 26 -16.13 -4.94 -19.63
CA CYS A 26 -14.95 -4.50 -18.90
C CYS A 26 -14.57 -5.62 -17.93
N ASP A 27 -13.46 -6.30 -18.19
CA ASP A 27 -12.70 -6.92 -17.13
C ASP A 27 -12.30 -5.78 -16.20
N PHE A 28 -13.22 -5.41 -15.31
CA PHE A 28 -12.89 -4.77 -14.07
C PHE A 28 -12.05 -5.80 -13.31
N ARG A 29 -10.81 -5.97 -13.73
CA ARG A 29 -9.79 -6.49 -12.86
C ARG A 29 -9.76 -5.51 -11.70
N VAL A 30 -10.48 -5.84 -10.66
CA VAL A 30 -10.20 -5.30 -9.34
C VAL A 30 -8.74 -5.66 -9.11
N SER A 31 -7.84 -4.75 -9.40
CA SER A 31 -6.44 -4.95 -9.07
C SER A 31 -6.42 -4.98 -7.56
N ASN A 32 -6.26 -6.16 -6.99
CA ASN A 32 -6.00 -6.30 -5.56
C ASN A 32 -4.72 -5.51 -5.30
N LYS A 33 -4.89 -4.28 -4.81
CA LYS A 33 -3.75 -3.47 -4.42
C LYS A 33 -3.16 -4.13 -3.18
N SER A 34 -1.91 -4.45 -3.24
CA SER A 34 -1.15 -5.00 -2.13
C SER A 34 -0.24 -3.92 -1.57
N LEU A 35 -0.12 -3.85 -0.27
CA LEU A 35 0.96 -3.14 0.40
C LEU A 35 2.14 -4.10 0.52
N ASP A 36 3.28 -3.74 -0.05
CA ASP A 36 4.53 -4.47 0.09
C ASP A 36 5.59 -3.51 0.62
N VAL A 37 5.92 -3.63 1.90
CA VAL A 37 6.81 -2.72 2.61
C VAL A 37 7.93 -3.52 3.24
N CYS A 38 9.17 -3.14 2.95
CA CYS A 38 10.32 -3.59 3.69
C CYS A 38 10.66 -2.56 4.76
N PHE A 39 10.50 -2.91 6.03
CA PHE A 39 10.89 -2.06 7.14
C PHE A 39 12.29 -2.45 7.62
N LYS A 40 13.22 -1.50 7.62
CA LYS A 40 14.58 -1.69 8.13
C LYS A 40 14.82 -0.85 9.37
N ASN A 41 15.17 -1.51 10.44
CA ASN A 41 15.59 -0.89 11.67
C ASN A 41 17.11 -0.68 11.64
N GLN A 42 17.55 0.54 11.38
CA GLN A 42 18.97 0.94 11.36
C GLN A 42 19.41 1.54 12.71
N THR A 43 18.64 1.27 13.76
CA THR A 43 18.99 1.73 15.12
C THR A 43 19.66 0.63 15.94
N GLU A 44 20.27 1.02 17.06
CA GLU A 44 20.94 0.08 17.99
C GLU A 44 19.98 -0.60 18.98
N ILE A 45 18.67 -0.37 18.85
CA ILE A 45 17.64 -0.95 19.73
C ILE A 45 16.57 -1.69 18.92
N ASP A 46 15.86 -2.59 19.57
CA ASP A 46 14.69 -3.22 18.98
C ASP A 46 13.54 -2.21 18.93
N ILE A 47 12.78 -2.27 17.85
CA ILE A 47 11.57 -1.47 17.68
C ILE A 47 10.37 -2.36 17.39
N GLU A 48 9.18 -1.88 17.70
CA GLU A 48 7.93 -2.60 17.49
C GLU A 48 6.98 -1.76 16.64
N ILE A 49 6.58 -2.26 15.47
CA ILE A 49 5.49 -1.65 14.72
C ILE A 49 4.18 -2.01 15.43
N THR A 50 3.47 -1.00 15.89
CA THR A 50 2.24 -1.17 16.66
C THR A 50 0.99 -1.06 15.81
N GLU A 51 1.02 -0.24 14.76
CA GLU A 51 -0.13 0.01 13.90
C GLU A 51 0.31 0.45 12.51
N ILE A 52 -0.50 0.12 11.53
CA ILE A 52 -0.42 0.66 10.17
C ILE A 52 -1.82 1.17 9.82
N TRP A 53 -1.91 2.43 9.40
CA TRP A 53 -3.15 3.08 9.04
C TRP A 53 -3.14 3.41 7.56
N ALA A 54 -4.10 2.88 6.79
CA ALA A 54 -4.43 3.38 5.47
C ALA A 54 -5.37 4.58 5.57
N ASP A 55 -5.54 5.37 4.52
CA ASP A 55 -6.40 6.57 4.51
C ASP A 55 -7.86 6.30 4.92
N ARG A 56 -8.31 5.04 4.93
CA ARG A 56 -9.68 4.62 5.29
C ARG A 56 -9.77 3.69 6.51
N GLY A 57 -8.70 3.53 7.29
CA GLY A 57 -8.77 2.72 8.50
C GLY A 57 -7.50 1.97 8.87
N ARG A 58 -7.57 1.23 9.97
CA ARG A 58 -6.45 0.45 10.51
C ARG A 58 -6.31 -0.87 9.75
N ILE A 59 -5.15 -1.11 9.17
CA ILE A 59 -4.87 -2.33 8.40
C ILE A 59 -4.85 -3.58 9.30
N GLY A 60 -4.40 -3.44 10.54
CA GLY A 60 -4.16 -4.57 11.46
C GLY A 60 -5.39 -5.37 11.88
N GLU A 61 -6.59 -4.89 11.65
CA GLU A 61 -7.83 -5.59 12.01
C GLU A 61 -8.34 -6.54 10.92
N LEU A 62 -7.77 -6.47 9.71
CA LEU A 62 -8.42 -7.04 8.53
C LEU A 62 -7.83 -8.34 8.01
N GLN A 63 -6.63 -8.74 8.37
CA GLN A 63 -6.03 -10.04 7.99
C GLN A 63 -4.83 -10.40 8.89
N ASP A 64 -4.26 -11.59 8.72
CA ASP A 64 -3.17 -12.29 9.42
C ASP A 64 -1.93 -11.47 9.92
N LEU A 65 -2.02 -10.14 9.96
CA LEU A 65 -1.05 -9.26 10.58
C LEU A 65 -1.39 -9.09 12.05
N SER A 66 -0.67 -9.81 12.90
CA SER A 66 -0.76 -9.59 14.35
C SER A 66 0.21 -8.49 14.77
N PHE A 67 -0.30 -7.44 15.41
CA PHE A 67 0.51 -6.43 16.07
C PHE A 67 0.73 -6.76 17.54
N PRO A 68 1.85 -6.34 18.14
CA PRO A 68 2.96 -5.62 17.53
C PRO A 68 3.87 -6.52 16.68
N ILE A 69 4.53 -5.92 15.67
CA ILE A 69 5.55 -6.58 14.87
C ILE A 69 6.92 -6.16 15.37
N ALA A 70 7.62 -7.06 16.03
CA ALA A 70 8.97 -6.80 16.52
C ALA A 70 9.99 -6.83 15.38
N ILE A 71 10.91 -5.86 15.37
CA ILE A 71 12.02 -5.76 14.43
C ILE A 71 13.29 -5.49 15.22
N SER A 72 14.16 -6.47 15.26
CA SER A 72 15.41 -6.38 15.99
C SER A 72 16.32 -5.27 15.45
N LYS A 73 17.20 -4.77 16.28
CA LYS A 73 18.21 -3.81 15.86
C LYS A 73 19.00 -4.30 14.64
N ASN A 74 19.32 -3.37 13.76
CA ASN A 74 20.08 -3.64 12.54
C ASN A 74 19.49 -4.79 11.67
N SER A 75 18.17 -4.95 11.69
CA SER A 75 17.47 -5.98 10.93
C SER A 75 16.32 -5.42 10.09
N SER A 76 15.76 -6.25 9.21
CA SER A 76 14.66 -5.87 8.36
C SER A 76 13.53 -6.89 8.41
N LYS A 77 12.31 -6.45 8.09
CA LYS A 77 11.13 -7.31 7.96
C LYS A 77 10.25 -6.84 6.82
N ASN A 78 9.84 -7.78 6.00
CA ASN A 78 8.85 -7.53 4.95
C ASN A 78 7.44 -7.67 5.52
N ILE A 79 6.60 -6.67 5.27
CA ILE A 79 5.20 -6.63 5.65
C ILE A 79 4.39 -6.63 4.37
N LYS A 80 3.59 -7.68 4.19
CA LYS A 80 2.74 -7.85 3.02
C LYS A 80 1.29 -7.82 3.43
N TYR A 81 0.51 -6.99 2.77
CA TYR A 81 -0.92 -6.87 3.00
C TYR A 81 -1.65 -6.74 1.67
N VAL A 82 -2.67 -7.54 1.46
CA VAL A 82 -3.49 -7.50 0.25
C VAL A 82 -4.87 -6.96 0.60
N ASN A 83 -5.21 -5.78 0.07
CA ASN A 83 -6.53 -5.19 0.23
C ASN A 83 -6.96 -4.50 -1.07
N SER A 84 -8.20 -4.74 -1.50
CA SER A 84 -8.80 -4.10 -2.66
C SER A 84 -9.04 -2.60 -2.49
N ASP A 85 -9.13 -2.11 -1.25
CA ASP A 85 -9.47 -0.73 -0.91
C ASP A 85 -8.25 0.14 -0.57
N PHE A 86 -7.03 -0.39 -0.71
CA PHE A 86 -5.80 0.35 -0.38
C PHE A 86 -5.51 1.41 -1.45
N GLU A 87 -5.67 2.69 -1.11
CA GLU A 87 -5.38 3.84 -1.97
C GLU A 87 -4.17 4.63 -1.46
N TYR A 88 -3.02 4.48 -2.12
CA TYR A 88 -1.88 5.40 -2.29
C TYR A 88 -1.01 5.79 -1.10
N SER A 89 -1.50 5.96 0.13
CA SER A 89 -0.65 6.30 1.26
C SER A 89 -1.08 5.64 2.56
N TYR A 90 -0.14 5.48 3.47
CA TYR A 90 -0.38 4.94 4.80
C TYR A 90 0.50 5.64 5.83
N SER A 91 0.12 5.54 7.09
CA SER A 91 0.94 5.96 8.23
C SER A 91 1.33 4.74 9.04
N LEU A 92 2.55 4.72 9.54
CA LEU A 92 3.09 3.66 10.36
C LEU A 92 3.36 4.20 11.77
N MET A 93 2.94 3.44 12.79
CA MET A 93 3.27 3.72 14.18
C MET A 93 4.22 2.65 14.72
N PHE A 94 5.25 3.09 15.42
CA PHE A 94 6.18 2.19 16.08
C PHE A 94 6.53 2.66 17.50
N LYS A 95 6.98 1.71 18.32
CA LYS A 95 7.51 1.97 19.66
C LYS A 95 9.01 1.75 19.70
N ALA A 96 9.70 2.65 20.40
CA ALA A 96 11.11 2.56 20.68
C ALA A 96 11.38 3.20 22.07
N ASN A 97 12.14 2.54 22.92
CA ASN A 97 12.43 3.02 24.29
C ASN A 97 11.19 3.42 25.09
N GLY A 98 10.08 2.69 24.94
CA GLY A 98 8.83 2.96 25.67
C GLY A 98 8.01 4.13 25.15
N LYS A 99 8.45 4.83 24.12
CA LYS A 99 7.75 5.93 23.47
C LYS A 99 7.14 5.50 22.15
N SER A 100 6.06 6.16 21.74
CA SER A 100 5.38 5.94 20.47
C SER A 100 5.76 7.00 19.45
N TYR A 101 5.94 6.56 18.19
CA TYR A 101 6.33 7.41 17.08
C TYR A 101 5.46 7.10 15.86
N ARG A 102 5.25 8.12 15.03
CA ARG A 102 4.48 8.01 13.78
C ARG A 102 5.28 8.51 12.60
N ILE A 103 5.24 7.78 11.52
CA ILE A 103 5.74 8.18 10.20
C ILE A 103 4.52 8.34 9.29
N PRO A 104 4.15 9.56 8.90
CA PRO A 104 2.97 9.82 8.07
C PRO A 104 3.26 9.72 6.58
N ARG A 105 2.22 9.47 5.79
CA ARG A 105 2.21 9.59 4.31
C ARG A 105 3.23 8.71 3.58
N LEU A 106 3.43 7.51 4.06
CA LEU A 106 4.29 6.52 3.41
C LEU A 106 3.59 5.92 2.19
N THR A 107 4.39 5.52 1.20
CA THR A 107 3.97 4.71 0.05
C THR A 107 4.69 3.37 0.07
N GLU A 108 4.47 2.53 -0.94
CA GLU A 108 5.19 1.26 -1.06
C GLU A 108 6.70 1.50 -1.21
N GLY A 109 7.50 0.62 -0.64
CA GLY A 109 8.95 0.68 -0.75
C GLY A 109 9.67 0.16 0.50
N THR A 110 10.93 0.53 0.61
CA THR A 110 11.76 0.22 1.77
C THR A 110 11.83 1.43 2.69
N ILE A 111 11.37 1.26 3.93
CA ILE A 111 11.44 2.28 4.98
C ILE A 111 12.63 1.95 5.86
N GLU A 112 13.54 2.88 6.00
CA GLU A 112 14.67 2.80 6.92
C GLU A 112 14.48 3.80 8.06
N VAL A 113 14.59 3.34 9.29
CA VAL A 113 14.50 4.17 10.50
C VAL A 113 15.85 4.27 11.15
N TYR A 114 16.28 5.51 11.44
CA TYR A 114 17.55 5.87 12.04
C TYR A 114 17.33 6.61 13.36
N PHE A 115 18.31 6.55 14.23
CA PHE A 115 18.37 7.37 15.43
C PHE A 115 19.59 8.27 15.38
N ASP A 116 19.39 9.57 15.50
CA ASP A 116 20.45 10.57 15.55
C ASP A 116 20.85 10.81 17.02
N GLU A 117 22.06 10.42 17.35
CA GLU A 117 22.62 10.57 18.70
C GLU A 117 22.85 12.02 19.11
N GLU A 118 23.08 12.93 18.17
CA GLU A 118 23.32 14.35 18.46
C GLU A 118 22.00 15.05 18.79
N THR A 119 20.99 14.86 17.96
CA THR A 119 19.68 15.51 18.14
C THR A 119 18.75 14.74 19.04
N LYS A 120 19.08 13.47 19.36
CA LYS A 120 18.22 12.53 20.10
C LYS A 120 16.85 12.30 19.45
N LYS A 121 16.81 12.32 18.11
CA LYS A 121 15.59 12.17 17.33
C LYS A 121 15.67 10.97 16.40
N TYR A 122 14.50 10.38 16.17
CA TYR A 122 14.33 9.42 15.09
C TYR A 122 14.10 10.16 13.77
N SER A 123 14.63 9.60 12.70
CA SER A 123 14.37 10.01 11.32
C SER A 123 14.04 8.78 10.48
N ALA A 124 13.35 8.96 9.39
CA ALA A 124 13.02 7.90 8.46
C ALA A 124 13.31 8.31 7.03
N ALA A 125 13.69 7.35 6.20
CA ALA A 125 13.81 7.51 4.76
C ALA A 125 13.01 6.41 4.05
N LEU A 126 12.28 6.78 3.02
CA LEU A 126 11.58 5.86 2.13
C LEU A 126 12.37 5.75 0.83
N TYR A 127 12.69 4.54 0.44
CA TYR A 127 13.32 4.21 -0.84
C TYR A 127 12.31 3.50 -1.72
N VAL A 128 12.02 4.11 -2.86
CA VAL A 128 11.13 3.54 -3.87
C VAL A 128 11.99 3.11 -5.06
N ASP A 129 11.78 1.90 -5.53
CA ASP A 129 12.46 1.41 -6.73
C ASP A 129 11.91 2.14 -7.96
N THR A 130 12.78 2.85 -8.66
CA THR A 130 12.48 3.52 -9.93
C THR A 130 13.29 2.92 -11.07
N ILE A 131 12.95 3.27 -12.31
CA ILE A 131 13.71 2.83 -13.49
C ILE A 131 15.16 3.32 -13.45
N LEU A 132 15.43 4.43 -12.75
CA LEU A 132 16.77 5.04 -12.64
C LEU A 132 17.53 4.55 -11.40
N GLY A 133 16.92 3.71 -10.57
CA GLY A 133 17.46 3.22 -9.30
C GLY A 133 16.63 3.65 -8.10
N PRO A 134 16.99 3.23 -6.88
CA PRO A 134 16.26 3.60 -5.68
C PRO A 134 16.41 5.10 -5.39
N GLU A 135 15.30 5.80 -5.29
CA GLU A 135 15.23 7.18 -4.82
C GLU A 135 14.80 7.20 -3.37
N GLY A 136 15.57 7.91 -2.53
CA GLY A 136 15.29 8.08 -1.10
C GLY A 136 14.60 9.42 -0.82
N GLU A 137 13.50 9.38 -0.08
CA GLU A 137 12.80 10.55 0.42
C GLU A 137 12.82 10.54 1.94
N SER A 138 13.19 11.67 2.54
CA SER A 138 13.23 11.82 4.00
C SER A 138 11.83 12.11 4.55
N TYR A 139 11.48 11.46 5.65
CA TYR A 139 10.21 11.61 6.34
C TYR A 139 10.41 12.05 7.77
N ASP A 140 9.55 12.95 8.23
CA ASP A 140 9.51 13.35 9.63
C ASP A 140 8.95 12.22 10.49
N VAL A 141 9.64 11.90 11.56
CA VAL A 141 9.18 11.01 12.62
C VAL A 141 8.63 11.85 13.75
N ILE A 142 7.35 11.67 14.04
CA ILE A 142 6.63 12.46 15.05
C ILE A 142 6.49 11.63 16.32
N GLU A 143 7.00 12.13 17.45
CA GLU A 143 6.74 11.54 18.75
C GLU A 143 5.27 11.76 19.14
N CYS A 144 4.59 10.68 19.51
CA CYS A 144 3.19 10.72 19.96
C CYS A 144 3.17 10.73 21.49
N GLU A 145 2.34 11.61 22.07
CA GLU A 145 2.08 11.64 23.53
C GLU A 145 1.23 10.45 23.98
#